data_119c87c625ae72c7b642a5f97516dc2a
#
_entry.id   119c87c625ae72c7b642a5f97516dc2a
#
_cell.length_a   1.000
_cell.length_b   1.000
_cell.length_c   1.000
_cell.angle_alpha   90.00
_cell.angle_beta   90.00
_cell.angle_gamma   90.00
#
_symmetry.space_group_name_H-M   'P 1'
#
loop_
_entity.id
_entity.type
_entity.pdbx_description
1 polymer ?
#
loop_
_entity_poly.entity_id
_entity_poly.type
_entity_poly.pdbx_seq_one_letter_code
_entity_poly.pdbx_strand_id
1 'polypeptide(L)'
;MPSLKDMRGKAKEAGLMKLDKLIATRQRIPNCEIPIPIRELCERYERLYTGCINDVMRELTLLNQNLPSDIMPLRDEMTVCGEAFTVKSAPNVMIEGEMTFRAQMLDDFKPEGVVVWDTSEDTEASLWGGVMTATAITKGIRGAVIAGGIRDTKQILEQNFPVFYKYRTSNGSLGRCTIVPFTPFRLPFLVTA
;
A
#
# COMPACT_ATOMS: atom_id res chain seq x y z
N MET A 1 38.91 -4.01 10.87
CA MET A 1 37.65 -3.39 11.25
C MET A 1 36.72 -4.46 11.84
N PRO A 2 36.03 -4.21 12.95
CA PRO A 2 35.12 -5.18 13.51
C PRO A 2 33.97 -5.44 12.53
N SER A 3 33.49 -6.66 12.44
CA SER A 3 32.37 -7.02 11.56
C SER A 3 31.06 -6.36 12.00
N LEU A 4 30.11 -6.18 11.08
CA LEU A 4 28.78 -5.62 11.40
C LEU A 4 28.06 -6.46 12.49
N LYS A 5 28.33 -7.76 12.55
CA LYS A 5 27.85 -8.66 13.61
C LYS A 5 28.43 -8.33 14.98
N ASP A 6 29.75 -8.03 15.03
CA ASP A 6 30.44 -7.70 16.27
C ASP A 6 29.99 -6.32 16.80
N MET A 7 29.73 -5.38 15.89
CA MET A 7 29.21 -4.05 16.27
C MET A 7 27.76 -4.15 16.80
N ARG A 8 26.91 -4.98 16.20
CA ARG A 8 25.55 -5.23 16.69
C ARG A 8 25.55 -5.94 18.05
N GLY A 9 26.43 -6.91 18.26
CA GLY A 9 26.60 -7.58 19.55
C GLY A 9 26.96 -6.59 20.66
N LYS A 10 28.00 -5.79 20.45
CA LYS A 10 28.44 -4.76 21.40
C LYS A 10 27.41 -3.69 21.69
N ALA A 11 26.62 -3.25 20.68
CA ALA A 11 25.52 -2.29 20.88
C ALA A 11 24.39 -2.90 21.71
N LYS A 12 24.11 -4.18 21.57
CA LYS A 12 23.13 -4.92 22.36
C LYS A 12 23.57 -5.08 23.81
N GLU A 13 24.84 -5.43 24.06
CA GLU A 13 25.44 -5.53 25.40
C GLU A 13 25.50 -4.20 26.13
N ALA A 14 25.73 -3.10 25.40
CA ALA A 14 25.75 -1.75 25.95
C ALA A 14 24.35 -1.17 26.25
N GLY A 15 23.27 -1.90 25.97
CA GLY A 15 21.89 -1.43 26.17
C GLY A 15 21.49 -0.28 25.23
N LEU A 16 22.28 0.01 24.22
CA LEU A 16 22.09 1.13 23.29
C LEU A 16 20.99 0.88 22.25
N MET A 17 20.60 -0.39 22.04
CA MET A 17 19.55 -0.75 21.10
C MET A 17 18.48 -1.62 21.77
N LYS A 18 17.32 -1.04 22.00
CA LYS A 18 16.13 -1.77 22.51
C LYS A 18 15.26 -2.29 21.36
N LEU A 19 15.88 -2.95 20.37
CA LEU A 19 15.20 -3.50 19.19
C LEU A 19 14.06 -4.42 19.56
N ASP A 20 14.25 -5.29 20.56
CA ASP A 20 13.22 -6.24 21.01
C ASP A 20 11.97 -5.51 21.51
N LYS A 21 12.14 -4.36 22.19
CA LYS A 21 11.03 -3.51 22.64
C LYS A 21 10.31 -2.83 21.49
N LEU A 22 11.06 -2.36 20.49
CA LEU A 22 10.49 -1.77 19.27
C LEU A 22 9.72 -2.81 18.46
N ILE A 23 10.27 -4.01 18.30
CA ILE A 23 9.62 -5.13 17.61
C ILE A 23 8.34 -5.53 18.36
N ALA A 24 8.41 -5.71 19.68
CA ALA A 24 7.26 -6.05 20.49
C ALA A 24 6.17 -4.96 20.47
N THR A 25 6.54 -3.68 20.37
CA THR A 25 5.58 -2.58 20.24
C THR A 25 4.87 -2.62 18.89
N ARG A 26 5.61 -2.93 17.80
CA ARG A 26 5.03 -3.09 16.46
C ARG A 26 4.10 -4.31 16.34
N GLN A 27 4.38 -5.38 17.07
CA GLN A 27 3.55 -6.60 17.07
C GLN A 27 2.26 -6.47 17.90
N ARG A 28 2.10 -5.39 18.65
CA ARG A 28 0.94 -5.14 19.52
C ARG A 28 -0.27 -4.52 18.82
N ILE A 29 -0.28 -4.44 17.50
CA ILE A 29 -1.47 -3.99 16.78
C ILE A 29 -2.53 -5.10 16.96
N PRO A 30 -3.66 -4.81 17.62
CA PRO A 30 -4.68 -5.82 17.82
C PRO A 30 -5.20 -6.28 16.45
N ASN A 31 -5.26 -7.61 16.26
CA ASN A 31 -6.02 -8.14 15.14
C ASN A 31 -7.48 -7.78 15.39
N CYS A 32 -8.00 -6.87 14.60
CA CYS A 32 -9.41 -6.58 14.60
C CYS A 32 -10.10 -7.68 13.78
N GLU A 33 -10.82 -8.58 14.45
CA GLU A 33 -11.63 -9.55 13.73
C GLU A 33 -12.84 -8.84 13.13
N ILE A 34 -12.97 -8.92 11.82
CA ILE A 34 -14.14 -8.43 11.11
C ILE A 34 -15.21 -9.52 11.22
N PRO A 35 -16.38 -9.24 11.82
CA PRO A 35 -17.38 -10.26 12.16
C PRO A 35 -18.14 -10.80 10.96
N ILE A 36 -17.91 -10.28 9.76
CA ILE A 36 -18.56 -10.67 8.51
C ILE A 36 -17.49 -10.89 7.42
N PRO A 37 -17.77 -11.70 6.38
CA PRO A 37 -16.86 -11.87 5.26
C PRO A 37 -16.48 -10.54 4.62
N ILE A 38 -15.19 -10.34 4.30
CA ILE A 38 -14.70 -9.10 3.67
C ILE A 38 -15.50 -8.75 2.42
N ARG A 39 -15.83 -9.72 1.59
CA ARG A 39 -16.61 -9.51 0.38
C ARG A 39 -17.99 -8.89 0.68
N GLU A 40 -18.69 -9.43 1.65
CA GLU A 40 -20.00 -8.87 2.08
C GLU A 40 -19.84 -7.46 2.61
N LEU A 41 -18.78 -7.20 3.38
CA LEU A 41 -18.49 -5.87 3.90
C LEU A 41 -18.24 -4.88 2.75
N CYS A 42 -17.43 -5.25 1.78
CA CYS A 42 -17.18 -4.42 0.59
C CYS A 42 -18.47 -4.12 -0.18
N GLU A 43 -19.31 -5.12 -0.44
CA GLU A 43 -20.60 -4.95 -1.13
C GLU A 43 -21.55 -3.97 -0.41
N ARG A 44 -21.49 -3.93 0.93
CA ARG A 44 -22.25 -2.95 1.72
C ARG A 44 -21.69 -1.55 1.55
N TYR A 45 -20.36 -1.37 1.59
CA TYR A 45 -19.72 -0.06 1.44
C TYR A 45 -19.83 0.50 0.02
N GLU A 46 -19.78 -0.33 -1.01
CA GLU A 46 -19.93 0.08 -2.41
C GLU A 46 -21.31 0.69 -2.73
N ARG A 47 -22.29 0.49 -1.86
CA ARG A 47 -23.62 1.13 -1.95
C ARG A 47 -23.65 2.53 -1.33
N LEU A 48 -22.59 2.94 -0.66
CA LEU A 48 -22.48 4.21 0.02
C LEU A 48 -21.57 5.14 -0.78
N TYR A 49 -21.78 6.42 -0.64
CA TYR A 49 -20.83 7.42 -1.13
C TYR A 49 -19.92 7.88 0.01
N THR A 50 -18.69 8.25 -0.34
CA THR A 50 -17.62 8.56 0.61
C THR A 50 -17.96 9.70 1.56
N GLY A 51 -18.73 10.68 1.11
CA GLY A 51 -19.19 11.80 1.95
C GLY A 51 -20.00 11.33 3.15
N CYS A 52 -20.96 10.41 2.98
CA CYS A 52 -21.74 9.91 4.11
C CYS A 52 -20.92 9.08 5.09
N ILE A 53 -19.93 8.32 4.58
CA ILE A 53 -19.00 7.58 5.46
C ILE A 53 -18.17 8.56 6.28
N ASN A 54 -17.67 9.63 5.66
CA ASN A 54 -16.90 10.66 6.35
C ASN A 54 -17.73 11.40 7.40
N ASP A 55 -18.99 11.70 7.11
CA ASP A 55 -19.89 12.34 8.07
C ASP A 55 -20.10 11.49 9.33
N VAL A 56 -20.30 10.18 9.17
CA VAL A 56 -20.40 9.24 10.30
C VAL A 56 -19.07 9.18 11.07
N MET A 57 -17.93 9.11 10.38
CA MET A 57 -16.62 9.13 11.04
C MET A 57 -16.40 10.41 11.83
N ARG A 58 -16.84 11.55 11.31
CA ARG A 58 -16.79 12.84 12.03
C ARG A 58 -17.61 12.83 13.32
N GLU A 59 -18.81 12.26 13.29
CA GLU A 59 -19.63 12.09 14.50
C GLU A 59 -18.94 11.19 15.54
N LEU A 60 -18.18 10.20 15.09
CA LEU A 60 -17.35 9.35 15.94
C LEU A 60 -16.02 10.01 16.36
N THR A 61 -15.82 11.30 16.06
CA THR A 61 -14.58 12.07 16.34
C THR A 61 -13.32 11.57 15.59
N LEU A 62 -13.51 10.82 14.51
CA LEU A 62 -12.44 10.34 13.62
C LEU A 62 -12.26 11.33 12.46
N LEU A 63 -11.50 12.41 12.70
CA LEU A 63 -11.43 13.56 11.78
C LEU A 63 -10.42 13.41 10.63
N ASN A 64 -9.43 12.54 10.76
CA ASN A 64 -8.31 12.41 9.82
C ASN A 64 -8.36 11.05 9.08
N GLN A 65 -9.47 10.76 8.42
CA GLN A 65 -9.71 9.47 7.78
C GLN A 65 -9.76 9.57 6.24
N ASN A 66 -9.42 10.73 5.68
CA ASN A 66 -9.41 10.94 4.24
C ASN A 66 -8.00 10.69 3.67
N LEU A 67 -7.97 10.19 2.44
CA LEU A 67 -6.76 10.23 1.63
C LEU A 67 -6.39 11.69 1.30
N PRO A 68 -5.11 11.99 1.03
CA PRO A 68 -4.70 13.30 0.52
C PRO A 68 -5.49 13.68 -0.73
N SER A 69 -5.88 14.95 -0.83
CA SER A 69 -6.72 15.46 -1.92
C SER A 69 -6.06 15.46 -3.29
N ASP A 70 -4.76 15.23 -3.36
CA ASP A 70 -3.98 15.10 -4.59
C ASP A 70 -3.97 13.65 -5.15
N ILE A 71 -4.55 12.71 -4.41
CA ILE A 71 -4.78 11.34 -4.91
C ILE A 71 -6.12 11.32 -5.65
N MET A 72 -6.05 11.17 -6.97
CA MET A 72 -7.20 11.25 -7.87
C MET A 72 -7.48 9.91 -8.55
N PRO A 73 -8.72 9.57 -8.84
CA PRO A 73 -9.07 8.38 -9.63
C PRO A 73 -8.56 8.52 -11.07
N LEU A 74 -8.25 7.40 -11.71
CA LEU A 74 -7.88 7.39 -13.13
C LEU A 74 -9.06 7.74 -14.05
N ARG A 75 -10.29 7.47 -13.63
CA ARG A 75 -11.57 7.96 -14.16
C ARG A 75 -12.47 8.33 -12.99
N ASP A 76 -13.24 9.40 -13.13
CA ASP A 76 -14.04 9.98 -12.06
C ASP A 76 -15.07 9.02 -11.44
N GLU A 77 -15.56 8.06 -12.23
CA GLU A 77 -16.52 7.06 -11.75
C GLU A 77 -15.88 5.86 -11.04
N MET A 78 -14.55 5.80 -10.96
CA MET A 78 -13.89 4.68 -10.28
C MET A 78 -14.12 4.72 -8.78
N THR A 79 -14.56 3.59 -8.26
CA THR A 79 -14.66 3.34 -6.82
C THR A 79 -13.93 2.05 -6.47
N VAL A 80 -13.45 1.94 -5.25
CA VAL A 80 -12.81 0.73 -4.74
C VAL A 80 -13.10 0.55 -3.26
N CYS A 81 -13.34 -0.68 -2.88
CA CYS A 81 -13.48 -1.09 -1.48
C CYS A 81 -12.78 -2.44 -1.29
N GLY A 82 -12.00 -2.59 -0.25
CA GLY A 82 -11.29 -3.84 0.05
C GLY A 82 -10.43 -3.75 1.30
N GLU A 83 -9.87 -4.89 1.69
CA GLU A 83 -8.88 -4.93 2.75
C GLU A 83 -7.57 -4.29 2.27
N ALA A 84 -7.03 -3.33 3.04
CA ALA A 84 -5.80 -2.65 2.63
C ALA A 84 -4.60 -3.61 2.65
N PHE A 85 -3.97 -3.79 1.50
CA PHE A 85 -2.64 -4.38 1.36
C PHE A 85 -1.62 -3.24 1.25
N THR A 86 -0.95 -2.95 2.37
CA THR A 86 -0.06 -1.79 2.44
C THR A 86 1.31 -2.10 1.87
N VAL A 87 1.82 -1.20 1.04
CA VAL A 87 3.17 -1.25 0.46
C VAL A 87 3.88 0.07 0.76
N LYS A 88 5.16 -0.01 1.07
CA LYS A 88 6.02 1.16 1.18
C LYS A 88 7.22 1.02 0.27
N SER A 89 7.57 2.09 -0.43
CA SER A 89 8.84 2.21 -1.13
C SER A 89 9.61 3.43 -0.65
N ALA A 90 10.91 3.45 -0.93
CA ALA A 90 11.78 4.56 -0.60
C ALA A 90 12.73 4.83 -1.77
N PRO A 91 13.20 6.08 -1.97
CA PRO A 91 14.22 6.39 -2.96
C PRO A 91 15.46 5.52 -2.76
N ASN A 92 15.91 4.90 -3.83
CA ASN A 92 17.08 4.03 -3.83
C ASN A 92 17.64 3.90 -5.24
N VAL A 93 18.93 4.04 -5.39
CA VAL A 93 19.63 3.86 -6.67
C VAL A 93 20.14 2.43 -6.89
N MET A 94 19.99 1.54 -5.92
CA MET A 94 20.35 0.14 -6.07
C MET A 94 19.37 -0.57 -7.02
N ILE A 95 19.93 -1.37 -7.91
CA ILE A 95 19.17 -2.17 -8.89
C ILE A 95 19.02 -3.61 -8.39
N GLU A 96 20.06 -4.12 -7.71
CA GLU A 96 20.09 -5.50 -7.23
C GLU A 96 19.05 -5.73 -6.11
N GLY A 97 18.29 -6.81 -6.24
CA GLY A 97 17.30 -7.25 -5.25
C GLY A 97 15.94 -6.54 -5.35
N GLU A 98 15.82 -5.41 -6.04
CA GLU A 98 14.55 -4.68 -6.16
C GLU A 98 13.45 -5.54 -6.82
N MET A 99 13.79 -6.21 -7.91
CA MET A 99 12.83 -7.09 -8.61
C MET A 99 12.40 -8.29 -7.77
N THR A 100 13.25 -8.77 -6.87
CA THR A 100 12.91 -9.86 -5.95
C THR A 100 11.87 -9.38 -4.93
N PHE A 101 12.05 -8.19 -4.33
CA PHE A 101 11.07 -7.62 -3.40
C PHE A 101 9.73 -7.34 -4.09
N ARG A 102 9.77 -6.90 -5.35
CA ARG A 102 8.57 -6.66 -6.15
C ARG A 102 7.84 -7.97 -6.46
N ALA A 103 8.55 -9.01 -6.83
CA ALA A 103 7.98 -10.32 -7.06
C ALA A 103 7.32 -10.89 -5.78
N GLN A 104 8.01 -10.81 -4.64
CA GLN A 104 7.46 -11.22 -3.35
C GLN A 104 6.19 -10.45 -2.99
N MET A 105 6.20 -9.13 -3.16
CA MET A 105 5.01 -8.30 -2.93
C MET A 105 3.82 -8.76 -3.79
N LEU A 106 4.05 -9.05 -5.08
CA LEU A 106 3.00 -9.52 -5.98
C LEU A 106 2.50 -10.93 -5.61
N ASP A 107 3.40 -11.78 -5.11
CA ASP A 107 3.02 -13.12 -4.65
C ASP A 107 2.20 -13.09 -3.36
N ASP A 108 2.43 -12.10 -2.51
CA ASP A 108 1.71 -11.90 -1.25
C ASP A 108 0.31 -11.29 -1.43
N PHE A 109 -0.07 -10.88 -2.63
CA PHE A 109 -1.41 -10.36 -2.92
C PHE A 109 -2.48 -11.37 -2.58
N LYS A 110 -3.56 -10.90 -1.94
CA LYS A 110 -4.70 -11.72 -1.54
C LYS A 110 -5.99 -11.22 -2.17
N PRO A 111 -6.91 -12.13 -2.48
CA PRO A 111 -8.24 -11.74 -2.97
C PRO A 111 -8.93 -10.74 -2.04
N GLU A 112 -9.78 -9.91 -2.62
CA GLU A 112 -10.55 -8.84 -1.95
C GLU A 112 -9.68 -7.71 -1.37
N GLY A 113 -8.37 -7.70 -1.65
CA GLY A 113 -7.45 -6.64 -1.21
C GLY A 113 -7.50 -5.40 -2.10
N VAL A 114 -7.14 -4.26 -1.52
CA VAL A 114 -6.79 -3.02 -2.22
C VAL A 114 -5.35 -2.66 -1.90
N VAL A 115 -4.53 -2.50 -2.92
CA VAL A 115 -3.13 -2.10 -2.72
C VAL A 115 -3.08 -0.63 -2.33
N VAL A 116 -2.51 -0.33 -1.17
CA VAL A 116 -2.29 1.06 -0.70
C VAL A 116 -0.79 1.29 -0.61
N TRP A 117 -0.25 2.08 -1.51
CA TRP A 117 1.18 2.26 -1.69
C TRP A 117 1.66 3.64 -1.25
N ASP A 118 2.38 3.69 -0.14
CA ASP A 118 3.14 4.87 0.29
C ASP A 118 4.49 4.89 -0.46
N THR A 119 4.67 5.90 -1.29
CA THR A 119 5.86 6.07 -2.14
C THR A 119 6.96 6.92 -1.51
N SER A 120 6.80 7.31 -0.23
CA SER A 120 7.71 8.21 0.47
C SER A 120 7.92 9.55 -0.26
N GLU A 121 6.81 10.12 -0.77
CA GLU A 121 6.78 11.40 -1.49
C GLU A 121 7.60 11.41 -2.80
N ASP A 122 7.80 10.25 -3.41
CA ASP A 122 8.42 10.18 -4.74
C ASP A 122 7.61 10.98 -5.76
N THR A 123 8.31 11.79 -6.56
CA THR A 123 7.71 12.67 -7.57
C THR A 123 8.16 12.35 -9.00
N GLU A 124 8.96 11.31 -9.21
CA GLU A 124 9.58 11.02 -10.49
C GLU A 124 9.23 9.67 -11.08
N ALA A 125 9.11 8.64 -10.24
CA ALA A 125 8.96 7.26 -10.69
C ALA A 125 7.50 6.83 -10.80
N SER A 126 7.22 5.96 -11.77
CA SER A 126 5.97 5.20 -11.83
C SER A 126 6.14 3.90 -11.05
N LEU A 127 5.28 3.69 -10.06
CA LEU A 127 5.29 2.52 -9.19
C LEU A 127 4.21 1.51 -9.56
N TRP A 128 3.24 1.93 -10.37
CA TRP A 128 2.15 1.10 -10.87
C TRP A 128 2.01 1.21 -12.38
N GLY A 129 1.60 0.12 -13.04
CA GLY A 129 1.41 0.06 -14.49
C GLY A 129 0.64 -1.17 -14.94
N GLY A 130 0.56 -1.37 -16.27
CA GLY A 130 -0.25 -2.41 -16.88
C GLY A 130 0.06 -3.83 -16.44
N VAL A 131 1.34 -4.19 -16.29
CA VAL A 131 1.75 -5.54 -15.85
C VAL A 131 1.32 -5.80 -14.40
N MET A 132 1.50 -4.81 -13.53
CA MET A 132 1.08 -4.95 -12.13
C MET A 132 -0.44 -5.07 -12.02
N THR A 133 -1.17 -4.31 -12.84
CA THR A 133 -2.63 -4.40 -12.92
C THR A 133 -3.08 -5.81 -13.34
N ALA A 134 -2.49 -6.39 -14.38
CA ALA A 134 -2.82 -7.74 -14.83
C ALA A 134 -2.56 -8.79 -13.73
N THR A 135 -1.43 -8.67 -13.02
CA THR A 135 -1.10 -9.54 -11.89
C THR A 135 -2.10 -9.36 -10.75
N ALA A 136 -2.43 -8.12 -10.40
CA ALA A 136 -3.39 -7.81 -9.35
C ALA A 136 -4.77 -8.42 -9.62
N ILE A 137 -5.27 -8.30 -10.85
CA ILE A 137 -6.53 -8.92 -11.29
C ILE A 137 -6.47 -10.44 -11.13
N THR A 138 -5.39 -11.08 -11.58
CA THR A 138 -5.22 -12.54 -11.48
C THR A 138 -5.21 -13.01 -10.01
N LYS A 139 -4.70 -12.21 -9.11
CA LYS A 139 -4.67 -12.47 -7.66
C LYS A 139 -5.96 -12.06 -6.93
N GLY A 140 -6.96 -11.51 -7.64
CA GLY A 140 -8.24 -11.10 -7.06
C GLY A 140 -8.19 -9.80 -6.27
N ILE A 141 -7.18 -8.95 -6.51
CA ILE A 141 -7.10 -7.58 -5.97
C ILE A 141 -8.19 -6.72 -6.63
N ARG A 142 -8.86 -5.89 -5.85
CA ARG A 142 -10.00 -5.06 -6.27
C ARG A 142 -9.59 -3.70 -6.85
N GLY A 143 -8.44 -3.17 -6.48
CA GLY A 143 -7.94 -1.89 -6.97
C GLY A 143 -6.64 -1.46 -6.31
N ALA A 144 -6.13 -0.29 -6.68
CA ALA A 144 -4.88 0.24 -6.15
C ALA A 144 -4.96 1.76 -5.88
N VAL A 145 -4.41 2.17 -4.74
CA VAL A 145 -4.22 3.56 -4.33
C VAL A 145 -2.71 3.80 -4.23
N ILE A 146 -2.18 4.62 -5.12
CA ILE A 146 -0.74 4.88 -5.25
C ILE A 146 -0.49 6.34 -4.87
N ALA A 147 0.14 6.58 -3.73
CA ALA A 147 0.52 7.94 -3.32
C ALA A 147 1.69 8.49 -4.16
N GLY A 148 1.69 8.25 -5.47
CA GLY A 148 2.76 8.56 -6.40
C GLY A 148 2.37 8.38 -7.85
N GLY A 149 3.38 8.07 -8.70
CA GLY A 149 3.23 7.99 -10.15
C GLY A 149 2.75 6.65 -10.68
N ILE A 150 2.02 6.72 -11.79
CA ILE A 150 1.61 5.56 -12.59
C ILE A 150 2.01 5.72 -14.06
N ARG A 151 2.04 4.60 -14.79
CA ARG A 151 2.21 4.56 -16.25
C ARG A 151 1.23 3.57 -16.89
N ASP A 152 1.32 3.39 -18.19
CA ASP A 152 0.50 2.43 -18.97
C ASP A 152 -1.02 2.63 -18.77
N THR A 153 -1.44 3.90 -18.61
CA THR A 153 -2.82 4.24 -18.21
C THR A 153 -3.86 3.71 -19.19
N LYS A 154 -3.54 3.64 -20.49
CA LYS A 154 -4.43 3.04 -21.49
C LYS A 154 -4.70 1.57 -21.17
N GLN A 155 -3.65 0.79 -20.88
CA GLN A 155 -3.80 -0.63 -20.55
C GLN A 155 -4.60 -0.84 -19.26
N ILE A 156 -4.37 0.00 -18.25
CA ILE A 156 -5.13 -0.06 -16.99
C ILE A 156 -6.62 0.20 -17.26
N LEU A 157 -6.94 1.19 -18.09
CA LEU A 157 -8.31 1.52 -18.46
C LEU A 157 -8.98 0.39 -19.25
N GLU A 158 -8.28 -0.23 -20.19
CA GLU A 158 -8.77 -1.38 -20.96
C GLU A 158 -9.07 -2.59 -20.05
N GLN A 159 -8.31 -2.76 -18.99
CA GLN A 159 -8.54 -3.80 -17.97
C GLN A 159 -9.65 -3.45 -16.98
N ASN A 160 -10.22 -2.25 -17.04
CA ASN A 160 -11.27 -1.75 -16.16
C ASN A 160 -10.91 -1.91 -14.66
N PHE A 161 -9.66 -1.67 -14.30
CA PHE A 161 -9.17 -1.82 -12.94
C PHE A 161 -9.09 -0.46 -12.22
N PRO A 162 -9.72 -0.31 -11.05
CA PRO A 162 -9.69 0.96 -10.32
C PRO A 162 -8.29 1.30 -9.82
N VAL A 163 -7.80 2.49 -10.23
CA VAL A 163 -6.51 3.02 -9.77
C VAL A 163 -6.67 4.48 -9.39
N PHE A 164 -6.13 4.82 -8.22
CA PHE A 164 -6.03 6.18 -7.69
C PHE A 164 -4.56 6.54 -7.56
N TYR A 165 -4.18 7.75 -7.97
CA TYR A 165 -2.76 8.12 -8.12
C TYR A 165 -2.57 9.64 -8.01
N LYS A 166 -1.31 10.10 -7.89
CA LYS A 166 -0.97 11.53 -7.83
C LYS A 166 -0.59 12.09 -9.21
N TYR A 167 0.25 11.39 -9.97
CA TYR A 167 0.76 11.87 -11.26
C TYR A 167 1.03 10.74 -12.25
N ARG A 168 1.23 11.11 -13.51
CA ARG A 168 1.59 10.19 -14.60
C ARG A 168 3.02 10.47 -15.06
N THR A 169 3.80 9.40 -15.27
CA THR A 169 5.16 9.48 -15.79
C THR A 169 5.52 8.20 -16.52
N SER A 170 6.38 8.28 -17.52
CA SER A 170 6.94 7.10 -18.19
C SER A 170 8.15 6.51 -17.44
N ASN A 171 8.72 7.22 -16.48
CA ASN A 171 9.89 6.78 -15.73
C ASN A 171 9.60 5.52 -14.94
N GLY A 172 10.37 4.46 -15.18
CA GLY A 172 10.30 3.24 -14.36
C GLY A 172 10.93 3.42 -12.98
N SER A 173 10.54 2.57 -12.05
CA SER A 173 11.02 2.62 -10.65
C SER A 173 12.42 2.03 -10.45
N LEU A 174 12.88 1.14 -11.34
CA LEU A 174 14.18 0.48 -11.21
C LEU A 174 15.34 1.49 -11.22
N GLY A 175 16.21 1.43 -10.20
CA GLY A 175 17.32 2.38 -10.01
C GLY A 175 16.88 3.75 -9.48
N ARG A 176 15.61 3.94 -9.09
CA ARG A 176 15.05 5.17 -8.52
C ARG A 176 14.47 4.96 -7.14
N CYS A 177 13.75 3.85 -6.94
CA CYS A 177 13.18 3.48 -5.66
C CYS A 177 13.15 1.97 -5.51
N THR A 178 13.10 1.51 -4.28
CA THR A 178 12.94 0.10 -3.93
C THR A 178 11.78 -0.10 -2.96
N ILE A 179 11.15 -1.25 -3.03
CA ILE A 179 10.16 -1.67 -2.05
C ILE A 179 10.89 -1.95 -0.74
N VAL A 180 10.44 -1.32 0.33
CA VAL A 180 10.92 -1.63 1.68
C VAL A 180 10.33 -2.97 2.08
N PRO A 181 11.15 -4.01 2.37
CA PRO A 181 10.65 -5.27 2.85
C PRO A 181 9.82 -5.06 4.12
N PHE A 182 8.55 -5.28 4.02
CA PHE A 182 7.61 -4.97 5.07
C PHE A 182 6.65 -6.16 5.23
N THR A 183 6.46 -6.57 6.47
CA THR A 183 5.34 -7.45 6.78
C THR A 183 4.07 -6.62 6.58
N PRO A 184 3.19 -6.98 5.66
CA PRO A 184 1.99 -6.20 5.43
C PRO A 184 1.24 -6.07 6.74
N PHE A 185 1.04 -4.82 7.20
CA PHE A 185 0.11 -4.57 8.29
C PHE A 185 -1.27 -4.87 7.75
N ARG A 186 -1.86 -5.94 8.23
CA ARG A 186 -3.29 -6.15 8.08
C ARG A 186 -4.00 -5.19 9.02
N LEU A 187 -4.23 -4.00 8.54
CA LEU A 187 -5.26 -3.16 9.11
C LEU A 187 -6.52 -3.44 8.27
N PRO A 188 -7.65 -3.75 8.89
CA PRO A 188 -8.91 -3.73 8.19
C PRO A 188 -9.23 -2.28 7.85
N PHE A 189 -8.60 -1.76 6.81
CA PHE A 189 -8.94 -0.49 6.19
C PHE A 189 -9.84 -0.77 5.01
N LEU A 190 -11.03 -0.25 5.08
CA LEU A 190 -11.88 -0.09 3.92
C LEU A 190 -11.41 1.20 3.24
N VAL A 191 -10.87 1.07 2.03
CA VAL A 191 -10.62 2.22 1.18
C VAL A 191 -11.85 2.37 0.30
N THR A 192 -12.62 3.40 0.56
CA THR A 192 -13.64 3.89 -0.38
C THR A 192 -13.16 5.22 -0.92
N ALA A 193 -13.15 5.39 -2.22
CA ALA A 193 -12.80 6.64 -2.86
C ALA A 193 -14.04 7.22 -3.54
#